data_02317b0644c5aeaf539edfa128e796f4
#
_entry.id   02317b0644c5aeaf539edfa128e796f4
#
_cell.length_a   1.000
_cell.length_b   1.000
_cell.length_c   1.000
_cell.angle_alpha   90.00
_cell.angle_beta   90.00
_cell.angle_gamma   90.00
#
_symmetry.space_group_name_H-M   'P 1'
#
loop_
_entity.id
_entity.type
_entity.pdbx_description
1 polymer ?
#
loop_
_entity_poly.entity_id
_entity_poly.type
_entity_poly.pdbx_seq_one_letter_code
_entity_poly.pdbx_strand_id
1 'polypeptide(L)'
;ITKFRLTLSKDSTYYNKALNDYDNQALYNDFIYYANHFYQILLKQATDKHYLDNIDQLIIVPDGILSYIPFEALIKQLPTANTIKEKQYAPKLVDYLIKHYTISYSYSLNTLIENTQRQTTINSHNNYLIAFAPIFTASKENKTNAPNQTVQRGCKANGHLEELKNSYIEVNYINSIANGKVFLEDSATTTNFRKNAHKSLILHLSSHACLNDQEPNTSKIYFANDNDGIDNDYIETHEIYNIPFNTKLVVLSACQTGVGNIVKGEGMMSLARGFMYGGTPSVVASLWSVNDYSTSQIMKLFYTQLFNKKDIDQALKQAKLDYLNTLKTNHEANPFLWAGFICIGATTAPIQQNTSQILIIAIITLSLLAIIIAQRLKKQ
;
A
#
# COMPACT_ATOMS: atom_id res chain seq x y z
N ILE A 1 -14.32 8.57 15.63
CA ILE A 1 -13.68 8.08 14.39
C ILE A 1 -13.72 9.16 13.32
N THR A 2 -14.87 9.78 13.03
CA THR A 2 -14.96 10.86 12.03
C THR A 2 -13.96 11.98 12.29
N LYS A 3 -13.83 12.47 13.53
CA LYS A 3 -12.83 13.49 13.88
C LYS A 3 -11.39 12.99 13.69
N PHE A 4 -11.07 11.75 14.08
CA PHE A 4 -9.76 11.15 13.86
C PHE A 4 -9.45 11.04 12.37
N ARG A 5 -10.40 10.54 11.58
CA ARG A 5 -10.26 10.47 10.13
C ARG A 5 -10.05 11.86 9.51
N LEU A 6 -10.74 12.88 10.01
CA LEU A 6 -10.54 14.26 9.55
C LEU A 6 -9.13 14.79 9.82
N THR A 7 -8.46 14.35 10.89
CA THR A 7 -7.06 14.72 11.14
C THR A 7 -6.09 14.02 10.19
N LEU A 8 -6.49 12.87 9.62
CA LEU A 8 -5.68 12.08 8.70
C LEU A 8 -6.04 12.30 7.22
N SER A 9 -7.29 12.66 6.92
CA SER A 9 -7.81 12.68 5.54
C SER A 9 -8.40 14.02 5.13
N LYS A 10 -8.16 15.09 5.90
CA LYS A 10 -8.67 16.40 5.51
C LYS A 10 -8.13 16.78 4.16
N ASP A 11 -9.09 17.01 3.31
CA ASP A 11 -9.05 17.43 1.93
C ASP A 11 -7.80 18.25 1.58
N SER A 12 -7.23 17.99 0.40
CA SER A 12 -6.07 18.68 -0.17
C SER A 12 -6.10 20.21 -0.05
N THR A 13 -7.29 20.80 0.02
CA THR A 13 -7.49 22.23 0.26
C THR A 13 -6.93 22.71 1.60
N TYR A 14 -6.85 21.83 2.61
CA TYR A 14 -6.26 22.17 3.91
C TYR A 14 -4.73 22.14 3.90
N TYR A 15 -4.13 21.27 3.08
CA TYR A 15 -2.67 21.21 2.90
C TYR A 15 -2.16 22.16 1.82
N ASN A 16 -3.03 22.61 0.90
CA ASN A 16 -2.71 23.54 -0.18
C ASN A 16 -2.78 25.02 0.22
N LYS A 17 -3.56 25.36 1.26
CA LYS A 17 -3.41 26.64 1.92
C LYS A 17 -2.19 26.52 2.81
N ALA A 18 -1.22 27.40 2.65
CA ALA A 18 -0.12 27.56 3.60
C ALA A 18 -0.74 27.68 5.01
N LEU A 19 -0.94 26.54 5.67
CA LEU A 19 -1.40 26.48 7.03
C LEU A 19 -0.34 27.24 7.82
N ASN A 20 -0.77 28.22 8.58
CA ASN A 20 0.13 28.82 9.54
C ASN A 20 0.55 27.72 10.54
N ASP A 21 1.70 27.87 11.18
CA ASP A 21 2.24 26.89 12.12
C ASP A 21 1.27 26.52 13.24
N TYR A 22 0.34 27.43 13.57
CA TYR A 22 -0.68 27.23 14.60
C TYR A 22 -1.76 26.22 14.19
N ASP A 23 -2.26 26.29 12.95
CA ASP A 23 -3.29 25.35 12.46
C ASP A 23 -2.71 23.94 12.28
N ASN A 24 -1.46 23.83 11.85
CA ASN A 24 -0.73 22.58 11.79
C ASN A 24 -0.54 21.94 13.16
N GLN A 25 -0.20 22.75 14.18
CA GLN A 25 -0.02 22.28 15.54
C GLN A 25 -1.33 21.80 16.18
N ALA A 26 -2.45 22.50 15.93
CA ALA A 26 -3.76 22.13 16.45
C ALA A 26 -4.23 20.79 15.87
N LEU A 27 -4.13 20.61 14.54
CA LEU A 27 -4.48 19.35 13.88
C LEU A 27 -3.60 18.18 14.36
N TYR A 28 -2.33 18.44 14.57
CA TYR A 28 -1.41 17.44 15.09
C TYR A 28 -1.75 17.05 16.53
N ASN A 29 -2.08 18.00 17.39
CA ASN A 29 -2.49 17.73 18.77
C ASN A 29 -3.78 16.88 18.80
N ASP A 30 -4.75 17.20 17.95
CA ASP A 30 -5.96 16.40 17.79
C ASP A 30 -5.65 14.98 17.31
N PHE A 31 -4.74 14.84 16.34
CA PHE A 31 -4.30 13.53 15.88
C PHE A 31 -3.68 12.71 17.02
N ILE A 32 -2.70 13.26 17.74
CA ILE A 32 -2.05 12.60 18.89
C ILE A 32 -3.07 12.17 19.93
N TYR A 33 -3.99 13.04 20.27
CA TYR A 33 -5.05 12.75 21.23
C TYR A 33 -5.92 11.57 20.77
N TYR A 34 -6.46 11.62 19.55
CA TYR A 34 -7.33 10.56 19.06
C TYR A 34 -6.57 9.25 18.81
N ALA A 35 -5.36 9.30 18.30
CA ALA A 35 -4.54 8.10 18.05
C ALA A 35 -4.23 7.34 19.35
N ASN A 36 -3.90 8.07 20.44
CA ASN A 36 -3.74 7.46 21.75
C ASN A 36 -5.08 7.00 22.34
N HIS A 37 -6.14 7.80 22.24
CA HIS A 37 -7.46 7.43 22.75
C HIS A 37 -7.97 6.12 22.13
N PHE A 38 -7.82 5.92 20.82
CA PHE A 38 -8.17 4.66 20.19
C PHE A 38 -7.28 3.49 20.64
N TYR A 39 -5.98 3.71 20.86
CA TYR A 39 -5.15 2.67 21.47
C TYR A 39 -5.66 2.28 22.86
N GLN A 40 -6.00 3.26 23.71
CA GLN A 40 -6.53 3.00 25.07
C GLN A 40 -7.83 2.17 25.05
N ILE A 41 -8.73 2.43 24.10
CA ILE A 41 -10.01 1.73 23.99
C ILE A 41 -9.84 0.34 23.35
N LEU A 42 -9.05 0.22 22.28
CA LEU A 42 -9.04 -0.97 21.43
C LEU A 42 -7.98 -2.00 21.86
N LEU A 43 -6.84 -1.57 22.36
CA LEU A 43 -5.68 -2.45 22.55
C LEU A 43 -5.12 -2.48 23.97
N LYS A 44 -5.34 -1.41 24.76
CA LYS A 44 -4.74 -1.30 26.09
C LYS A 44 -5.12 -2.46 27.00
N GLN A 45 -6.36 -2.90 26.99
CA GLN A 45 -6.81 -4.01 27.81
C GLN A 45 -6.07 -5.32 27.47
N ALA A 46 -5.82 -5.58 26.18
CA ALA A 46 -5.04 -6.74 25.75
C ALA A 46 -3.59 -6.64 26.18
N THR A 47 -3.02 -5.44 26.14
CA THR A 47 -1.65 -5.17 26.62
C THR A 47 -1.58 -5.37 28.14
N ASP A 48 -2.51 -4.81 28.92
CA ASP A 48 -2.52 -4.89 30.39
C ASP A 48 -2.72 -6.33 30.89
N LYS A 49 -3.40 -7.17 30.10
CA LYS A 49 -3.59 -8.60 30.36
C LYS A 49 -2.46 -9.49 29.81
N HIS A 50 -1.40 -8.90 29.33
CA HIS A 50 -0.25 -9.61 28.75
C HIS A 50 -0.56 -10.49 27.52
N TYR A 51 -1.71 -10.27 26.84
CA TYR A 51 -2.07 -11.05 25.64
C TYR A 51 -1.20 -10.68 24.41
N LEU A 52 -0.56 -9.54 24.46
CA LEU A 52 0.31 -9.04 23.37
C LEU A 52 1.80 -9.22 23.67
N ASP A 53 2.15 -9.89 24.78
CA ASP A 53 3.55 -10.15 25.12
C ASP A 53 4.14 -11.19 24.14
N ASN A 54 5.34 -10.92 23.65
CA ASN A 54 6.04 -11.74 22.66
C ASN A 54 5.29 -11.92 21.33
N ILE A 55 4.40 -10.98 20.99
CA ILE A 55 3.69 -10.92 19.72
C ILE A 55 4.37 -9.88 18.84
N ASP A 56 4.77 -10.28 17.61
CA ASP A 56 5.40 -9.39 16.63
C ASP A 56 4.43 -8.98 15.51
N GLN A 57 3.32 -9.70 15.35
CA GLN A 57 2.35 -9.49 14.28
C GLN A 57 0.92 -9.39 14.81
N LEU A 58 0.18 -8.42 14.31
CA LEU A 58 -1.26 -8.26 14.57
C LEU A 58 -2.03 -8.37 13.25
N ILE A 59 -3.06 -9.22 13.26
CA ILE A 59 -4.02 -9.29 12.16
C ILE A 59 -5.31 -8.64 12.65
N ILE A 60 -5.69 -7.55 12.03
CA ILE A 60 -6.87 -6.77 12.39
C ILE A 60 -8.04 -7.19 11.50
N VAL A 61 -9.13 -7.63 12.14
CA VAL A 61 -10.42 -7.89 11.48
C VAL A 61 -11.40 -6.83 11.96
N PRO A 62 -11.40 -5.64 11.32
CA PRO A 62 -12.19 -4.53 11.79
C PRO A 62 -13.65 -4.68 11.42
N ASP A 63 -14.56 -4.30 12.33
CA ASP A 63 -15.99 -4.22 12.05
C ASP A 63 -16.43 -2.77 11.81
N GLY A 64 -17.30 -2.61 10.83
CA GLY A 64 -17.91 -1.32 10.49
C GLY A 64 -16.88 -0.20 10.31
N ILE A 65 -17.09 0.91 10.97
CA ILE A 65 -16.30 2.13 10.82
C ILE A 65 -14.85 2.01 11.32
N LEU A 66 -14.50 0.96 12.07
CA LEU A 66 -13.12 0.68 12.47
C LEU A 66 -12.23 0.33 11.26
N SER A 67 -12.82 -0.10 10.16
CA SER A 67 -12.12 -0.37 8.89
C SER A 67 -11.47 0.87 8.27
N TYR A 68 -11.83 2.07 8.73
CA TYR A 68 -11.20 3.33 8.29
C TYR A 68 -10.00 3.75 9.14
N ILE A 69 -9.64 2.98 10.18
CA ILE A 69 -8.54 3.33 11.10
C ILE A 69 -7.24 2.67 10.65
N PRO A 70 -6.17 3.44 10.41
CA PRO A 70 -4.82 2.89 10.25
C PRO A 70 -4.27 2.55 11.64
N PHE A 71 -4.38 1.29 12.04
CA PHE A 71 -3.90 0.85 13.36
C PHE A 71 -2.40 1.09 13.54
N GLU A 72 -1.62 1.10 12.45
CA GLU A 72 -0.20 1.42 12.43
C GLU A 72 0.13 2.80 13.02
N ALA A 73 -0.78 3.77 12.87
CA ALA A 73 -0.64 5.13 13.33
C ALA A 73 -1.21 5.38 14.74
N LEU A 74 -1.76 4.36 15.40
CA LEU A 74 -2.16 4.47 16.79
C LEU A 74 -0.93 4.68 17.68
N ILE A 75 -1.11 5.40 18.78
CA ILE A 75 -0.04 5.83 19.67
C ILE A 75 -0.17 5.09 21.01
N LYS A 76 0.84 4.31 21.37
CA LYS A 76 0.86 3.54 22.61
C LYS A 76 1.09 4.44 23.82
N GLN A 77 2.06 5.34 23.73
CA GLN A 77 2.38 6.31 24.78
C GLN A 77 2.40 7.72 24.22
N LEU A 78 1.76 8.64 24.95
CA LEU A 78 1.80 10.06 24.59
C LEU A 78 3.24 10.58 24.69
N PRO A 79 3.64 11.48 23.78
CA PRO A 79 4.90 12.20 23.90
C PRO A 79 4.97 12.94 25.25
N THR A 80 6.15 12.96 25.86
CA THR A 80 6.33 13.64 27.15
C THR A 80 6.14 15.15 27.03
N ALA A 81 5.80 15.81 28.13
CA ALA A 81 5.58 17.26 28.16
C ALA A 81 6.78 18.07 27.63
N ASN A 82 8.01 17.57 27.77
CA ASN A 82 9.21 18.20 27.24
C ASN A 82 9.25 18.16 25.70
N THR A 83 8.82 17.07 25.10
CA THR A 83 8.74 16.91 23.63
C THR A 83 7.67 17.83 23.02
N ILE A 84 6.59 18.12 23.77
CA ILE A 84 5.52 19.03 23.34
C ILE A 84 5.92 20.50 23.54
N LYS A 85 6.68 20.83 24.60
CA LYS A 85 7.09 22.21 24.93
C LYS A 85 8.07 22.83 23.94
N GLU A 86 8.88 22.01 23.27
CA GLU A 86 9.86 22.50 22.29
C GLU A 86 9.23 22.90 20.94
N LYS A 87 7.88 22.89 20.81
CA LYS A 87 7.15 23.20 19.56
C LYS A 87 7.68 22.44 18.32
N GLN A 88 8.50 21.46 18.53
CA GLN A 88 9.05 20.63 17.47
C GLN A 88 8.36 19.26 17.48
N TYR A 89 7.49 19.09 16.53
CA TYR A 89 6.99 17.78 16.16
C TYR A 89 8.16 16.89 15.76
N ALA A 90 8.47 15.92 16.60
CA ALA A 90 9.50 14.93 16.32
C ALA A 90 8.82 13.56 16.07
N PRO A 91 8.35 13.27 14.83
CA PRO A 91 7.64 12.03 14.53
C PRO A 91 8.45 10.79 14.84
N LYS A 92 9.77 10.90 14.80
CA LYS A 92 10.67 9.82 15.20
C LYS A 92 10.54 9.45 16.68
N LEU A 93 10.11 10.39 17.53
CA LEU A 93 9.95 10.18 18.98
C LEU A 93 8.53 9.69 19.34
N VAL A 94 7.57 9.78 18.43
CA VAL A 94 6.20 9.30 18.68
C VAL A 94 6.18 7.77 18.73
N ASP A 95 5.54 7.23 19.76
CA ASP A 95 5.44 5.79 20.01
C ASP A 95 4.28 5.16 19.21
N TYR A 96 4.41 5.20 17.88
CA TYR A 96 3.44 4.60 16.97
C TYR A 96 3.40 3.07 17.09
N LEU A 97 2.22 2.49 16.95
CA LEU A 97 2.01 1.05 17.04
C LEU A 97 2.83 0.27 15.99
N ILE A 98 3.06 0.84 14.81
CA ILE A 98 3.92 0.25 13.76
C ILE A 98 5.36 -0.02 14.24
N LYS A 99 5.86 0.69 15.24
CA LYS A 99 7.19 0.43 15.80
C LYS A 99 7.25 -0.89 16.58
N HIS A 100 6.12 -1.32 17.13
CA HIS A 100 6.01 -2.52 17.96
C HIS A 100 5.56 -3.73 17.17
N TYR A 101 4.58 -3.57 16.26
CA TYR A 101 3.93 -4.69 15.58
C TYR A 101 4.00 -4.54 14.07
N THR A 102 4.07 -5.67 13.38
CA THR A 102 3.71 -5.79 11.97
C THR A 102 2.19 -5.93 11.88
N ILE A 103 1.52 -5.12 11.07
CA ILE A 103 0.06 -5.05 11.05
C ILE A 103 -0.46 -5.36 9.65
N SER A 104 -1.41 -6.28 9.60
CA SER A 104 -2.17 -6.62 8.39
C SER A 104 -3.67 -6.66 8.71
N TYR A 105 -4.50 -6.68 7.66
CA TYR A 105 -5.94 -6.61 7.78
C TYR A 105 -6.61 -7.76 7.06
N SER A 106 -7.81 -8.14 7.52
CA SER A 106 -8.68 -9.07 6.80
C SER A 106 -10.14 -8.68 6.98
N TYR A 107 -10.98 -8.99 5.98
CA TYR A 107 -12.42 -8.77 6.07
C TYR A 107 -13.12 -9.74 7.04
N SER A 108 -12.59 -10.94 7.19
CA SER A 108 -13.04 -11.94 8.15
C SER A 108 -11.96 -13.00 8.37
N LEU A 109 -12.12 -13.82 9.42
CA LEU A 109 -11.22 -14.96 9.65
C LEU A 109 -11.30 -15.99 8.53
N ASN A 110 -12.51 -16.28 8.01
CA ASN A 110 -12.67 -17.20 6.89
C ASN A 110 -11.96 -16.70 5.64
N THR A 111 -12.12 -15.43 5.30
CA THR A 111 -11.41 -14.82 4.16
C THR A 111 -9.89 -14.88 4.34
N LEU A 112 -9.39 -14.71 5.56
CA LEU A 112 -7.96 -14.84 5.85
C LEU A 112 -7.45 -16.25 5.56
N ILE A 113 -8.16 -17.27 6.04
CA ILE A 113 -7.81 -18.69 5.83
C ILE A 113 -7.81 -19.02 4.33
N GLU A 114 -8.87 -18.65 3.60
CA GLU A 114 -8.98 -18.87 2.16
C GLU A 114 -7.85 -18.18 1.39
N ASN A 115 -7.55 -16.92 1.70
CA ASN A 115 -6.50 -16.17 1.03
C ASN A 115 -5.11 -16.75 1.32
N THR A 116 -4.86 -17.23 2.54
CA THR A 116 -3.61 -17.90 2.88
C THR A 116 -3.44 -19.20 2.09
N GLN A 117 -4.51 -19.98 1.90
CA GLN A 117 -4.48 -21.17 1.06
C GLN A 117 -4.27 -20.81 -0.41
N ARG A 118 -4.98 -19.82 -0.97
CA ARG A 118 -4.79 -19.35 -2.35
C ARG A 118 -3.37 -18.90 -2.62
N GLN A 119 -2.72 -18.21 -1.67
CA GLN A 119 -1.35 -17.75 -1.79
C GLN A 119 -0.37 -18.89 -2.09
N THR A 120 -0.60 -20.08 -1.53
CA THR A 120 0.23 -21.26 -1.75
C THR A 120 -0.04 -21.97 -3.07
N THR A 121 -1.26 -21.86 -3.62
CA THR A 121 -1.67 -22.55 -4.85
C THR A 121 -1.30 -21.82 -6.14
N ILE A 122 -1.10 -20.50 -6.07
CA ILE A 122 -0.70 -19.71 -7.24
C ILE A 122 0.77 -20.00 -7.56
N ASN A 123 0.97 -20.67 -8.70
CA ASN A 123 2.29 -21.08 -9.18
C ASN A 123 2.89 -20.06 -10.17
N SER A 124 4.14 -20.32 -10.58
CA SER A 124 4.96 -19.43 -11.40
C SER A 124 4.25 -18.89 -12.65
N HIS A 125 4.40 -17.58 -12.85
CA HIS A 125 4.02 -16.87 -14.05
C HIS A 125 5.25 -16.55 -14.92
N ASN A 126 5.00 -16.26 -16.20
CA ASN A 126 6.05 -15.81 -17.11
C ASN A 126 6.59 -14.41 -16.71
N ASN A 127 5.78 -13.62 -15.99
CA ASN A 127 6.17 -12.32 -15.47
C ASN A 127 6.02 -12.28 -13.94
N TYR A 128 7.05 -11.84 -13.25
CA TYR A 128 6.94 -11.57 -11.81
C TYR A 128 6.10 -10.34 -11.53
N LEU A 129 6.25 -9.27 -12.33
CA LEU A 129 5.58 -8.00 -12.17
C LEU A 129 4.93 -7.56 -13.50
N ILE A 130 3.70 -7.06 -13.41
CA ILE A 130 3.09 -6.20 -14.42
C ILE A 130 2.70 -4.91 -13.73
N ALA A 131 3.09 -3.75 -14.29
CA ALA A 131 2.81 -2.45 -13.71
C ALA A 131 2.24 -1.47 -14.75
N PHE A 132 1.35 -0.58 -14.28
CA PHE A 132 0.71 0.46 -15.08
C PHE A 132 0.94 1.83 -14.44
N ALA A 133 1.35 2.80 -15.25
CA ALA A 133 1.44 4.22 -14.90
C ALA A 133 0.94 5.06 -16.08
N PRO A 134 -0.37 5.30 -16.19
CA PRO A 134 -0.96 6.07 -17.28
C PRO A 134 -0.58 7.56 -17.21
N ILE A 135 -0.52 8.20 -18.35
CA ILE A 135 -0.43 9.65 -18.47
C ILE A 135 -1.85 10.25 -18.46
N PHE A 136 -1.97 11.37 -17.78
CA PHE A 136 -3.19 12.18 -17.77
C PHE A 136 -2.82 13.57 -18.30
N THR A 137 -3.01 13.78 -19.60
CA THR A 137 -2.74 15.09 -20.22
C THR A 137 -3.85 16.06 -19.86
N ALA A 138 -3.51 17.09 -19.07
CA ALA A 138 -4.39 18.23 -18.91
C ALA A 138 -4.62 18.88 -20.29
N SER A 139 -5.88 19.21 -20.62
CA SER A 139 -6.16 20.09 -21.77
C SER A 139 -5.27 21.32 -21.68
N LYS A 140 -4.71 21.77 -22.80
CA LYS A 140 -3.66 22.80 -22.90
C LYS A 140 -3.92 24.14 -22.16
N GLU A 141 -5.11 24.32 -21.60
CA GLU A 141 -5.55 25.59 -21.01
C GLU A 141 -5.27 25.76 -19.50
N ASN A 142 -4.93 24.71 -18.77
CA ASN A 142 -4.69 24.79 -17.32
C ASN A 142 -3.37 24.19 -16.89
N LYS A 143 -2.24 24.72 -17.36
CA LYS A 143 -0.95 24.51 -16.69
C LYS A 143 -0.90 25.34 -15.41
N THR A 144 -1.52 24.83 -14.34
CA THR A 144 -1.23 25.36 -13.01
C THR A 144 0.19 24.92 -12.64
N ASN A 145 1.08 25.88 -12.42
CA ASN A 145 2.40 25.66 -11.83
C ASN A 145 2.28 25.31 -10.33
N ALA A 146 1.38 24.39 -9.98
CA ALA A 146 1.29 23.89 -8.63
C ALA A 146 2.57 23.12 -8.27
N PRO A 147 3.17 23.35 -7.11
CA PRO A 147 4.34 22.59 -6.69
C PRO A 147 4.01 21.10 -6.67
N ASN A 148 4.93 20.26 -7.18
CA ASN A 148 4.77 18.79 -7.27
C ASN A 148 4.34 18.08 -5.98
N GLN A 149 4.34 18.79 -4.85
CA GLN A 149 4.00 18.26 -3.51
C GLN A 149 2.50 18.23 -3.21
N THR A 150 1.63 18.76 -4.07
CA THR A 150 0.20 18.93 -3.79
C THR A 150 -0.73 18.01 -4.58
N VAL A 151 -0.22 17.32 -5.60
CA VAL A 151 -1.03 16.45 -6.47
C VAL A 151 -1.47 15.19 -5.73
N GLN A 152 -2.76 14.88 -5.82
CA GLN A 152 -3.39 13.69 -5.24
C GLN A 152 -3.93 12.75 -6.33
N ARG A 153 -3.86 11.44 -6.06
CA ARG A 153 -4.33 10.39 -6.98
C ARG A 153 -5.83 10.13 -6.80
N GLY A 154 -6.70 11.10 -7.12
CA GLY A 154 -8.15 11.07 -6.81
C GLY A 154 -9.08 11.14 -8.02
N CYS A 155 -10.32 11.52 -7.76
CA CYS A 155 -11.36 11.69 -8.79
C CYS A 155 -11.08 12.87 -9.72
N LYS A 156 -11.73 12.86 -10.91
CA LYS A 156 -11.69 13.99 -11.85
C LYS A 156 -12.17 15.28 -11.15
N ALA A 157 -11.27 16.26 -11.06
CA ALA A 157 -11.65 17.59 -10.61
C ALA A 157 -12.03 18.43 -11.85
N ASN A 158 -13.22 19.04 -11.83
CA ASN A 158 -13.75 19.80 -12.99
C ASN A 158 -13.69 19.01 -14.33
N GLY A 159 -13.90 17.68 -14.29
CA GLY A 159 -13.87 16.84 -15.49
C GLY A 159 -12.47 16.37 -15.93
N HIS A 160 -11.40 16.80 -15.27
CA HIS A 160 -10.03 16.46 -15.62
C HIS A 160 -9.30 15.72 -14.49
N LEU A 161 -8.37 14.84 -14.87
CA LEU A 161 -7.40 14.21 -13.97
C LEU A 161 -6.09 14.98 -14.03
N GLU A 162 -5.46 15.20 -12.87
CA GLU A 162 -4.16 15.84 -12.79
C GLU A 162 -3.04 14.89 -13.24
N GLU A 163 -1.96 15.43 -13.83
CA GLU A 163 -0.82 14.61 -14.21
C GLU A 163 -0.09 14.05 -12.99
N LEU A 164 0.15 12.73 -12.96
CA LEU A 164 0.87 12.01 -11.90
C LEU A 164 2.34 11.80 -12.27
N LYS A 165 3.17 12.83 -12.13
CA LYS A 165 4.59 12.77 -12.50
C LYS A 165 5.39 11.72 -11.73
N ASN A 166 5.03 11.49 -10.47
CA ASN A 166 5.74 10.54 -9.62
C ASN A 166 5.32 9.09 -9.86
N SER A 167 4.15 8.83 -10.47
CA SER A 167 3.74 7.48 -10.81
C SER A 167 4.65 6.85 -11.86
N TYR A 168 5.08 7.63 -12.86
CA TYR A 168 6.09 7.21 -13.85
C TYR A 168 7.44 6.88 -13.18
N ILE A 169 7.92 7.75 -12.28
CA ILE A 169 9.17 7.56 -11.54
C ILE A 169 9.09 6.31 -10.64
N GLU A 170 7.95 6.10 -10.00
CA GLU A 170 7.65 4.94 -9.16
C GLU A 170 7.76 3.64 -9.95
N VAL A 171 7.01 3.52 -11.06
CA VAL A 171 6.95 2.30 -11.86
C VAL A 171 8.30 2.00 -12.53
N ASN A 172 9.02 3.00 -13.02
CA ASN A 172 10.37 2.80 -13.56
C ASN A 172 11.36 2.28 -12.51
N TYR A 173 11.33 2.82 -11.30
CA TYR A 173 12.16 2.29 -10.21
C TYR A 173 11.80 0.84 -9.88
N ILE A 174 10.51 0.53 -9.73
CA ILE A 174 10.04 -0.83 -9.44
C ILE A 174 10.50 -1.78 -10.55
N ASN A 175 10.38 -1.38 -11.82
CA ASN A 175 10.82 -2.19 -12.95
C ASN A 175 12.33 -2.43 -12.96
N SER A 176 13.13 -1.45 -12.53
CA SER A 176 14.59 -1.60 -12.49
C SER A 176 15.07 -2.70 -11.53
N ILE A 177 14.29 -3.02 -10.49
CA ILE A 177 14.60 -4.07 -9.51
C ILE A 177 13.84 -5.38 -9.77
N ALA A 178 12.67 -5.32 -10.42
CA ALA A 178 11.78 -6.45 -10.64
C ALA A 178 12.00 -7.12 -12.01
N ASN A 179 12.52 -6.38 -12.99
CA ASN A 179 12.62 -6.78 -14.39
C ASN A 179 11.29 -7.35 -14.92
N GLY A 180 10.22 -6.56 -14.73
CA GLY A 180 8.85 -6.91 -15.09
C GLY A 180 8.44 -6.39 -16.46
N LYS A 181 7.13 -6.47 -16.74
CA LYS A 181 6.50 -5.82 -17.89
C LYS A 181 5.78 -4.56 -17.40
N VAL A 182 6.12 -3.40 -17.98
CA VAL A 182 5.50 -2.13 -17.61
C VAL A 182 4.74 -1.52 -18.79
N PHE A 183 3.62 -0.90 -18.46
CA PHE A 183 2.83 -0.08 -19.35
C PHE A 183 2.86 1.35 -18.82
N LEU A 184 3.51 2.23 -19.55
CA LEU A 184 3.75 3.60 -19.15
C LEU A 184 3.01 4.55 -20.10
N GLU A 185 2.64 5.71 -19.58
CA GLU A 185 2.06 6.80 -20.35
C GLU A 185 0.88 6.32 -21.23
N ASP A 186 0.91 6.58 -22.53
CA ASP A 186 -0.15 6.22 -23.49
C ASP A 186 -0.32 4.70 -23.68
N SER A 187 0.65 3.89 -23.25
CA SER A 187 0.52 2.42 -23.32
C SER A 187 -0.25 1.83 -22.13
N ALA A 188 -0.46 2.60 -21.05
CA ALA A 188 -1.19 2.17 -19.87
C ALA A 188 -2.71 2.29 -20.05
N THR A 189 -3.26 1.59 -21.04
CA THR A 189 -4.67 1.66 -21.45
C THR A 189 -5.52 0.57 -20.82
N THR A 190 -6.86 0.71 -20.85
CA THR A 190 -7.82 -0.31 -20.40
C THR A 190 -7.68 -1.59 -21.21
N THR A 191 -7.43 -1.49 -22.51
CA THR A 191 -7.20 -2.64 -23.40
C THR A 191 -5.97 -3.45 -22.94
N ASN A 192 -4.85 -2.80 -22.66
CA ASN A 192 -3.66 -3.47 -22.16
C ASN A 192 -3.85 -4.05 -20.76
N PHE A 193 -4.64 -3.39 -19.90
CA PHE A 193 -4.99 -3.92 -18.59
C PHE A 193 -5.79 -5.23 -18.72
N ARG A 194 -6.92 -5.23 -19.43
CA ARG A 194 -7.75 -6.45 -19.64
C ARG A 194 -6.95 -7.61 -20.21
N LYS A 195 -6.04 -7.33 -21.14
CA LYS A 195 -5.20 -8.34 -21.80
C LYS A 195 -4.11 -8.93 -20.90
N ASN A 196 -3.58 -8.18 -19.95
CA ASN A 196 -2.33 -8.55 -19.26
C ASN A 196 -2.43 -8.64 -17.73
N ALA A 197 -3.34 -7.95 -17.06
CA ALA A 197 -3.35 -7.79 -15.59
C ALA A 197 -3.33 -9.12 -14.81
N HIS A 198 -3.94 -10.19 -15.37
CA HIS A 198 -4.01 -11.51 -14.76
C HIS A 198 -2.77 -12.40 -15.00
N LYS A 199 -1.71 -11.88 -15.65
CA LYS A 199 -0.57 -12.67 -16.14
C LYS A 199 0.71 -12.50 -15.31
N SER A 200 0.63 -12.02 -14.07
CA SER A 200 1.79 -11.77 -13.22
C SER A 200 1.57 -12.22 -11.79
N LEU A 201 2.66 -12.48 -11.06
CA LEU A 201 2.61 -12.72 -9.62
C LEU A 201 2.24 -11.44 -8.85
N ILE A 202 2.70 -10.30 -9.34
CA ILE A 202 2.45 -8.98 -8.77
C ILE A 202 1.86 -8.08 -9.84
N LEU A 203 0.69 -7.50 -9.58
CA LEU A 203 0.10 -6.43 -10.38
C LEU A 203 0.22 -5.12 -9.60
N HIS A 204 0.80 -4.09 -10.23
CA HIS A 204 0.95 -2.77 -9.65
C HIS A 204 0.23 -1.72 -10.49
N LEU A 205 -0.66 -0.96 -9.86
CA LEU A 205 -1.45 0.09 -10.49
C LEU A 205 -1.11 1.44 -9.83
N SER A 206 -0.33 2.27 -10.52
CA SER A 206 0.04 3.62 -10.09
C SER A 206 -0.77 4.64 -10.88
N SER A 207 -1.98 4.96 -10.39
CA SER A 207 -2.96 5.73 -11.16
C SER A 207 -3.91 6.53 -10.28
N HIS A 208 -4.88 7.20 -10.90
CA HIS A 208 -6.04 7.75 -10.22
C HIS A 208 -7.09 6.66 -9.95
N ALA A 209 -7.76 6.76 -8.80
CA ALA A 209 -8.97 6.01 -8.52
C ALA A 209 -10.05 6.92 -7.93
N CYS A 210 -11.30 6.61 -8.21
CA CYS A 210 -12.44 7.36 -7.73
C CYS A 210 -13.48 6.41 -7.14
N LEU A 211 -13.79 6.62 -5.86
CA LEU A 211 -14.87 5.90 -5.20
C LEU A 211 -16.22 6.49 -5.54
N ASN A 212 -17.20 5.61 -5.67
CA ASN A 212 -18.61 5.96 -5.65
C ASN A 212 -19.27 5.35 -4.41
N ASP A 213 -19.48 6.16 -3.37
CA ASP A 213 -20.07 5.70 -2.11
C ASP A 213 -21.54 5.33 -2.24
N GLN A 214 -22.26 5.84 -3.26
CA GLN A 214 -23.66 5.49 -3.50
C GLN A 214 -23.78 4.17 -4.25
N GLU A 215 -22.93 3.95 -5.24
CA GLU A 215 -22.87 2.75 -6.06
C GLU A 215 -21.44 2.17 -6.09
N PRO A 216 -20.99 1.46 -5.06
CA PRO A 216 -19.59 1.02 -4.93
C PRO A 216 -19.09 0.18 -6.11
N ASN A 217 -19.99 -0.52 -6.79
CA ASN A 217 -19.65 -1.33 -7.98
C ASN A 217 -19.22 -0.49 -9.19
N THR A 218 -19.51 0.80 -9.19
CA THR A 218 -19.12 1.77 -10.23
C THR A 218 -17.92 2.62 -9.85
N SER A 219 -17.23 2.30 -8.75
CA SER A 219 -15.95 2.90 -8.41
C SER A 219 -14.92 2.58 -9.50
N LYS A 220 -14.04 3.53 -9.82
CA LYS A 220 -13.21 3.53 -11.03
C LYS A 220 -11.73 3.57 -10.75
N ILE A 221 -10.94 2.88 -11.57
CA ILE A 221 -9.51 3.08 -11.75
C ILE A 221 -9.31 3.62 -13.16
N TYR A 222 -8.60 4.73 -13.29
CA TYR A 222 -8.40 5.42 -14.58
C TYR A 222 -7.14 4.93 -15.29
N PHE A 223 -7.18 4.96 -16.61
CA PHE A 223 -6.11 4.57 -17.53
C PHE A 223 -5.86 5.66 -18.57
N ALA A 224 -4.84 5.50 -19.38
CA ALA A 224 -4.60 6.35 -20.54
C ALA A 224 -5.68 6.12 -21.61
N ASN A 225 -5.92 7.13 -22.45
CA ASN A 225 -6.92 7.08 -23.51
C ASN A 225 -6.55 6.01 -24.54
N ASP A 226 -7.49 5.13 -24.86
CA ASP A 226 -7.32 4.08 -25.89
C ASP A 226 -7.42 4.67 -27.32
N ASN A 227 -7.70 5.97 -27.48
CA ASN A 227 -7.89 6.69 -28.75
C ASN A 227 -8.98 6.10 -29.65
N ASP A 228 -9.95 5.44 -29.07
CA ASP A 228 -11.10 4.82 -29.76
C ASP A 228 -12.30 5.77 -29.91
N GLY A 229 -12.18 7.01 -29.38
CA GLY A 229 -13.22 8.03 -29.39
C GLY A 229 -14.34 7.83 -28.37
N ILE A 230 -14.18 6.88 -27.43
CA ILE A 230 -15.12 6.58 -26.36
C ILE A 230 -14.53 7.02 -25.02
N ASP A 231 -15.28 7.74 -24.17
CA ASP A 231 -14.86 8.12 -22.81
C ASP A 231 -15.04 6.94 -21.84
N ASN A 232 -14.22 5.90 -22.02
CA ASN A 232 -14.22 4.69 -21.21
C ASN A 232 -12.81 4.32 -20.69
N ASP A 233 -11.95 5.30 -20.53
CA ASP A 233 -10.56 5.14 -20.06
C ASP A 233 -10.48 4.79 -18.56
N TYR A 234 -11.34 3.89 -18.11
CA TYR A 234 -11.40 3.40 -16.74
C TYR A 234 -11.90 1.94 -16.69
N ILE A 235 -11.61 1.29 -15.57
CA ILE A 235 -12.18 0.00 -15.20
C ILE A 235 -13.03 0.19 -13.95
N GLU A 236 -14.26 -0.29 -13.97
CA GLU A 236 -15.17 -0.25 -12.81
C GLU A 236 -15.01 -1.50 -11.93
N THR A 237 -15.38 -1.37 -10.65
CA THR A 237 -15.27 -2.47 -9.68
C THR A 237 -16.00 -3.73 -10.14
N HIS A 238 -17.19 -3.60 -10.76
CA HIS A 238 -17.95 -4.74 -11.25
C HIS A 238 -17.25 -5.50 -12.40
N GLU A 239 -16.43 -4.82 -13.21
CA GLU A 239 -15.61 -5.47 -14.24
C GLU A 239 -14.45 -6.27 -13.60
N ILE A 240 -13.85 -5.72 -12.52
CA ILE A 240 -12.76 -6.38 -11.78
C ILE A 240 -13.23 -7.72 -11.22
N TYR A 241 -14.47 -7.83 -10.73
CA TYR A 241 -15.03 -9.09 -10.23
C TYR A 241 -15.05 -10.21 -11.28
N ASN A 242 -15.13 -9.86 -12.56
CA ASN A 242 -15.20 -10.81 -13.67
C ASN A 242 -13.83 -11.19 -14.25
N ILE A 243 -12.75 -10.59 -13.76
CA ILE A 243 -11.38 -10.95 -14.18
C ILE A 243 -10.84 -12.03 -13.24
N PRO A 244 -10.57 -13.26 -13.72
CA PRO A 244 -9.99 -14.31 -12.88
C PRO A 244 -8.49 -14.03 -12.65
N PHE A 245 -8.17 -13.35 -11.56
CA PHE A 245 -6.79 -13.06 -11.20
C PHE A 245 -6.07 -14.31 -10.67
N ASN A 246 -4.97 -14.67 -11.31
CA ASN A 246 -4.01 -15.64 -10.78
C ASN A 246 -2.76 -14.92 -10.25
N THR A 247 -2.97 -13.83 -9.53
CA THR A 247 -1.97 -12.87 -9.06
C THR A 247 -1.88 -12.97 -7.54
N LYS A 248 -0.66 -13.12 -6.99
CA LYS A 248 -0.45 -13.22 -5.54
C LYS A 248 -0.63 -11.91 -4.80
N LEU A 249 -0.26 -10.80 -5.43
CA LEU A 249 -0.32 -9.47 -4.84
C LEU A 249 -0.79 -8.44 -5.85
N VAL A 250 -1.80 -7.68 -5.49
CA VAL A 250 -2.18 -6.43 -6.17
C VAL A 250 -1.79 -5.24 -5.31
N VAL A 251 -1.07 -4.29 -5.89
CA VAL A 251 -0.70 -3.02 -5.24
C VAL A 251 -1.47 -1.90 -5.93
N LEU A 252 -2.39 -1.29 -5.19
CA LEU A 252 -3.21 -0.18 -5.63
C LEU A 252 -2.61 1.13 -5.14
N SER A 253 -1.63 1.62 -5.87
CA SER A 253 -0.96 2.90 -5.62
C SER A 253 -1.83 4.06 -6.14
N ALA A 254 -3.06 4.16 -5.61
CA ALA A 254 -4.12 5.09 -6.01
C ALA A 254 -4.95 5.51 -4.79
N CYS A 255 -5.84 6.49 -4.96
CA CYS A 255 -6.61 7.04 -3.84
C CYS A 255 -7.74 6.13 -3.36
N GLN A 256 -7.92 6.03 -2.04
CA GLN A 256 -9.08 5.43 -1.37
C GLN A 256 -9.40 3.99 -1.82
N THR A 257 -8.42 3.24 -2.28
CA THR A 257 -8.65 1.92 -2.89
C THR A 257 -8.99 0.83 -1.88
N GLY A 258 -8.60 1.02 -0.60
CA GLY A 258 -8.87 0.10 0.51
C GLY A 258 -10.16 0.39 1.29
N VAL A 259 -10.83 1.50 1.00
CA VAL A 259 -12.06 1.93 1.66
C VAL A 259 -13.22 2.02 0.67
N GLY A 260 -14.43 2.13 1.18
CA GLY A 260 -15.66 2.25 0.41
C GLY A 260 -16.86 2.29 1.33
N ASN A 261 -18.07 2.16 0.81
CA ASN A 261 -19.28 2.13 1.61
C ASN A 261 -19.36 0.83 2.45
N ILE A 262 -19.83 0.95 3.68
CA ILE A 262 -20.08 -0.19 4.57
C ILE A 262 -21.49 -0.69 4.33
N VAL A 263 -21.62 -1.84 3.71
CA VAL A 263 -22.91 -2.48 3.45
C VAL A 263 -23.20 -3.48 4.58
N LYS A 264 -24.38 -3.36 5.21
CA LYS A 264 -24.79 -4.25 6.30
C LYS A 264 -24.80 -5.70 5.84
N GLY A 265 -24.03 -6.55 6.55
CA GLY A 265 -23.90 -7.98 6.21
C GLY A 265 -22.80 -8.30 5.20
N GLU A 266 -22.38 -7.33 4.37
CA GLU A 266 -21.32 -7.49 3.35
C GLU A 266 -19.99 -6.90 3.80
N GLY A 267 -20.01 -5.94 4.75
CA GLY A 267 -18.83 -5.21 5.18
C GLY A 267 -18.44 -4.09 4.20
N MET A 268 -17.15 -3.76 4.16
CA MET A 268 -16.64 -2.68 3.34
C MET A 268 -16.53 -3.09 1.87
N MET A 269 -17.21 -2.34 1.00
CA MET A 269 -17.17 -2.49 -0.46
C MET A 269 -16.12 -1.55 -1.03
N SER A 270 -14.96 -2.06 -1.44
CA SER A 270 -13.82 -1.30 -1.93
C SER A 270 -13.26 -1.89 -3.22
N LEU A 271 -12.45 -1.11 -3.94
CA LEU A 271 -11.69 -1.61 -5.09
C LEU A 271 -10.78 -2.79 -4.71
N ALA A 272 -10.14 -2.72 -3.53
CA ALA A 272 -9.30 -3.81 -3.00
C ALA A 272 -10.11 -5.11 -2.87
N ARG A 273 -11.35 -5.03 -2.36
CA ARG A 273 -12.23 -6.19 -2.26
C ARG A 273 -12.58 -6.75 -3.64
N GLY A 274 -12.71 -5.90 -4.66
CA GLY A 274 -12.92 -6.34 -6.04
C GLY A 274 -11.83 -7.28 -6.54
N PHE A 275 -10.57 -6.91 -6.34
CA PHE A 275 -9.44 -7.76 -6.72
C PHE A 275 -9.37 -9.06 -5.91
N MET A 276 -9.69 -9.01 -4.61
CA MET A 276 -9.73 -10.22 -3.77
C MET A 276 -10.83 -11.17 -4.19
N TYR A 277 -12.01 -10.65 -4.54
CA TYR A 277 -13.11 -11.44 -5.09
C TYR A 277 -12.72 -12.10 -6.41
N GLY A 278 -12.02 -11.39 -7.29
CA GLY A 278 -11.45 -11.91 -8.55
C GLY A 278 -10.34 -12.95 -8.35
N GLY A 279 -9.93 -13.26 -7.12
CA GLY A 279 -9.01 -14.35 -6.81
C GLY A 279 -7.64 -13.95 -6.25
N THR A 280 -7.33 -12.66 -6.14
CA THR A 280 -6.07 -12.20 -5.55
C THR A 280 -6.08 -12.36 -4.02
N PRO A 281 -5.14 -13.11 -3.42
CA PRO A 281 -5.12 -13.35 -1.99
C PRO A 281 -4.60 -12.17 -1.15
N SER A 282 -3.86 -11.23 -1.75
CA SER A 282 -3.25 -10.10 -1.03
C SER A 282 -3.38 -8.81 -1.81
N VAL A 283 -3.77 -7.75 -1.12
CA VAL A 283 -3.86 -6.40 -1.71
C VAL A 283 -3.20 -5.39 -0.78
N VAL A 284 -2.35 -4.54 -1.33
CA VAL A 284 -1.89 -3.29 -0.68
C VAL A 284 -2.72 -2.15 -1.25
N ALA A 285 -3.43 -1.42 -0.38
CA ALA A 285 -4.39 -0.40 -0.77
C ALA A 285 -4.38 0.79 0.18
N SER A 286 -4.94 1.91 -0.23
CA SER A 286 -4.94 3.16 0.54
C SER A 286 -6.29 3.43 1.23
N LEU A 287 -6.25 3.98 2.44
CA LEU A 287 -7.43 4.35 3.24
C LEU A 287 -7.99 5.74 2.92
N TRP A 288 -7.22 6.60 2.25
CA TRP A 288 -7.62 7.96 1.85
C TRP A 288 -6.91 8.40 0.58
N SER A 289 -7.20 9.61 0.14
CA SER A 289 -6.53 10.21 -1.02
C SER A 289 -5.07 10.48 -0.72
N VAL A 290 -4.18 9.74 -1.37
CA VAL A 290 -2.73 9.77 -1.10
C VAL A 290 -2.03 10.83 -1.96
N ASN A 291 -0.99 11.41 -1.40
CA ASN A 291 -0.13 12.36 -2.11
C ASN A 291 0.79 11.62 -3.10
N ASP A 292 0.91 12.11 -4.34
CA ASP A 292 1.66 11.47 -5.42
C ASP A 292 3.15 11.30 -5.09
N TYR A 293 3.79 12.31 -4.50
CA TYR A 293 5.21 12.26 -4.15
C TYR A 293 5.51 11.27 -3.00
N SER A 294 4.84 11.42 -1.84
CA SER A 294 5.07 10.53 -0.69
C SER A 294 4.75 9.08 -1.00
N THR A 295 3.69 8.85 -1.78
CA THR A 295 3.31 7.52 -2.29
C THR A 295 4.43 6.89 -3.08
N SER A 296 4.98 7.60 -4.06
CA SER A 296 6.11 7.12 -4.87
C SER A 296 7.32 6.75 -4.01
N GLN A 297 7.65 7.55 -2.97
CA GLN A 297 8.76 7.23 -2.07
C GLN A 297 8.49 5.95 -1.26
N ILE A 298 7.29 5.81 -0.68
CA ILE A 298 6.91 4.64 0.11
C ILE A 298 6.88 3.38 -0.77
N MET A 299 6.34 3.45 -1.99
CA MET A 299 6.27 2.30 -2.90
C MET A 299 7.66 1.84 -3.35
N LYS A 300 8.59 2.75 -3.63
CA LYS A 300 9.99 2.38 -3.90
C LYS A 300 10.62 1.63 -2.72
N LEU A 301 10.44 2.12 -1.51
CA LEU A 301 10.94 1.46 -0.29
C LEU A 301 10.24 0.12 -0.07
N PHE A 302 8.92 0.04 -0.27
CA PHE A 302 8.14 -1.19 -0.16
C PHE A 302 8.66 -2.28 -1.11
N TYR A 303 8.81 -1.96 -2.38
CA TYR A 303 9.30 -2.92 -3.36
C TYR A 303 10.75 -3.32 -3.10
N THR A 304 11.60 -2.41 -2.62
CA THR A 304 12.96 -2.76 -2.18
C THR A 304 12.94 -3.83 -1.08
N GLN A 305 12.06 -3.69 -0.10
CA GLN A 305 11.93 -4.67 0.99
C GLN A 305 11.28 -5.97 0.49
N LEU A 306 10.27 -5.89 -0.39
CA LEU A 306 9.58 -7.03 -0.96
C LEU A 306 10.52 -7.91 -1.80
N PHE A 307 11.37 -7.31 -2.63
CA PHE A 307 12.38 -8.03 -3.42
C PHE A 307 13.56 -8.52 -2.57
N ASN A 308 13.75 -7.98 -1.36
CA ASN A 308 14.59 -8.56 -0.32
C ASN A 308 13.89 -9.70 0.45
N LYS A 309 12.77 -10.23 -0.08
CA LYS A 309 12.03 -11.41 0.37
C LYS A 309 11.37 -11.30 1.74
N LYS A 310 11.08 -10.08 2.18
CA LYS A 310 10.20 -9.87 3.33
C LYS A 310 8.76 -10.21 2.95
N ASP A 311 7.99 -10.66 3.92
CA ASP A 311 6.56 -10.79 3.80
C ASP A 311 5.91 -9.42 3.50
N ILE A 312 4.74 -9.42 2.87
CA ILE A 312 4.11 -8.21 2.32
C ILE A 312 3.89 -7.15 3.41
N ASP A 313 3.37 -7.55 4.56
CA ASP A 313 3.12 -6.67 5.71
C ASP A 313 4.42 -6.17 6.36
N GLN A 314 5.43 -7.03 6.47
CA GLN A 314 6.77 -6.66 6.95
C GLN A 314 7.46 -5.68 6.01
N ALA A 315 7.33 -5.90 4.69
CA ALA A 315 7.87 -5.00 3.67
C ALA A 315 7.20 -3.63 3.75
N LEU A 316 5.87 -3.58 3.93
CA LEU A 316 5.13 -2.32 4.08
C LEU A 316 5.45 -1.60 5.39
N LYS A 317 5.54 -2.33 6.52
CA LYS A 317 6.01 -1.78 7.80
C LYS A 317 7.38 -1.14 7.65
N GLN A 318 8.35 -1.87 7.12
CA GLN A 318 9.71 -1.39 6.99
C GLN A 318 9.78 -0.17 6.06
N ALA A 319 9.04 -0.18 4.93
CA ALA A 319 8.98 0.96 4.02
C ALA A 319 8.48 2.24 4.71
N LYS A 320 7.44 2.14 5.52
CA LYS A 320 6.92 3.27 6.30
C LYS A 320 7.93 3.78 7.34
N LEU A 321 8.61 2.87 8.04
CA LEU A 321 9.64 3.21 9.02
C LEU A 321 10.87 3.84 8.33
N ASP A 322 11.30 3.30 7.19
CA ASP A 322 12.40 3.85 6.40
C ASP A 322 12.04 5.24 5.87
N TYR A 323 10.80 5.44 5.38
CA TYR A 323 10.29 6.74 4.97
C TYR A 323 10.39 7.75 6.12
N LEU A 324 9.85 7.43 7.30
CA LEU A 324 9.93 8.28 8.49
C LEU A 324 11.37 8.62 8.89
N ASN A 325 12.32 7.69 8.69
CA ASN A 325 13.73 7.89 9.00
C ASN A 325 14.46 8.82 8.02
N THR A 326 14.00 8.92 6.77
CA THR A 326 14.61 9.78 5.74
C THR A 326 14.16 11.23 5.85
N LEU A 327 13.07 11.53 6.58
CA LEU A 327 12.47 12.85 6.63
C LEU A 327 13.36 13.87 7.33
N LYS A 328 13.44 15.04 6.70
CA LYS A 328 14.20 16.20 7.22
C LYS A 328 13.30 17.20 7.94
N THR A 329 12.03 17.27 7.57
CA THR A 329 11.06 18.25 8.07
C THR A 329 9.92 17.56 8.82
N ASN A 330 9.33 18.28 9.75
CA ASN A 330 8.20 17.81 10.53
C ASN A 330 6.92 17.67 9.70
N HIS A 331 6.76 18.47 8.67
CA HIS A 331 5.60 18.45 7.79
C HIS A 331 5.50 17.14 7.01
N GLU A 332 6.63 16.63 6.50
CA GLU A 332 6.69 15.37 5.75
C GLU A 332 6.39 14.13 6.61
N ALA A 333 6.46 14.27 7.92
CA ALA A 333 6.24 13.19 8.88
C ALA A 333 4.77 13.08 9.33
N ASN A 334 3.89 13.90 8.80
CA ASN A 334 2.46 13.81 9.07
C ASN A 334 1.94 12.40 8.69
N PRO A 335 1.21 11.71 9.58
CA PRO A 335 0.63 10.40 9.31
C PRO A 335 -0.23 10.32 8.03
N PHE A 336 -0.83 11.43 7.62
CA PHE A 336 -1.50 11.53 6.33
C PHE A 336 -0.60 11.08 5.15
N LEU A 337 0.69 11.38 5.20
CA LEU A 337 1.62 11.11 4.10
C LEU A 337 2.16 9.66 4.09
N TRP A 338 2.15 8.95 5.24
CA TRP A 338 2.76 7.63 5.33
C TRP A 338 1.84 6.50 5.83
N ALA A 339 0.80 6.82 6.63
CA ALA A 339 -0.01 5.77 7.26
C ALA A 339 -1.16 5.27 6.37
N GLY A 340 -1.36 5.87 5.19
CA GLY A 340 -2.50 5.59 4.32
C GLY A 340 -2.56 4.19 3.74
N PHE A 341 -1.43 3.54 3.47
CA PHE A 341 -1.42 2.21 2.88
C PHE A 341 -1.55 1.12 3.93
N ILE A 342 -2.37 0.11 3.63
CA ILE A 342 -2.55 -1.09 4.46
C ILE A 342 -2.38 -2.36 3.62
N CYS A 343 -1.97 -3.46 4.27
CA CYS A 343 -1.90 -4.80 3.68
C CYS A 343 -3.17 -5.57 4.07
N ILE A 344 -3.94 -6.06 3.09
CA ILE A 344 -5.19 -6.80 3.29
C ILE A 344 -5.02 -8.21 2.74
N GLY A 345 -5.40 -9.24 3.52
CA GLY A 345 -5.38 -10.64 3.13
C GLY A 345 -4.12 -11.39 3.56
N ALA A 346 -3.64 -12.32 2.74
CA ALA A 346 -2.44 -13.10 3.02
C ALA A 346 -1.17 -12.22 2.99
N THR A 347 -0.23 -12.52 3.86
CA THR A 347 0.97 -11.68 4.02
C THR A 347 2.24 -12.29 3.43
N THR A 348 2.26 -13.59 3.14
CA THR A 348 3.44 -14.30 2.65
C THR A 348 4.03 -13.66 1.40
N ALA A 349 5.35 -13.56 1.35
CA ALA A 349 6.08 -13.00 0.22
C ALA A 349 5.64 -13.62 -1.11
N PRO A 350 5.27 -12.81 -2.13
CA PRO A 350 4.84 -13.33 -3.44
C PRO A 350 5.99 -14.02 -4.18
N ILE A 351 7.23 -13.65 -3.88
CA ILE A 351 8.46 -14.18 -4.48
C ILE A 351 9.16 -15.04 -3.44
N GLN A 352 8.96 -16.36 -3.52
CA GLN A 352 9.67 -17.30 -2.64
C GLN A 352 11.03 -17.67 -3.22
N GLN A 353 11.99 -17.95 -2.34
CA GLN A 353 13.22 -18.63 -2.74
C GLN A 353 12.85 -20.05 -3.18
N ASN A 354 13.33 -20.48 -4.33
CA ASN A 354 13.45 -21.90 -4.63
C ASN A 354 14.53 -22.49 -3.68
N THR A 355 14.13 -22.79 -2.44
CA THR A 355 14.99 -23.46 -1.46
C THR A 355 15.54 -24.78 -2.02
N SER A 356 14.81 -25.44 -2.89
CA SER A 356 15.26 -26.60 -3.64
C SER A 356 16.49 -26.34 -4.50
N GLN A 357 16.58 -25.21 -5.20
CA GLN A 357 17.75 -24.87 -6.02
C GLN A 357 18.97 -24.58 -5.15
N ILE A 358 18.79 -23.87 -4.02
CA ILE A 358 19.89 -23.61 -3.07
C ILE A 358 20.37 -24.93 -2.45
N LEU A 359 19.45 -25.81 -2.08
CA LEU A 359 19.80 -27.12 -1.53
C LEU A 359 20.53 -27.98 -2.56
N ILE A 360 20.09 -27.98 -3.83
CA ILE A 360 20.74 -28.69 -4.93
C ILE A 360 22.15 -28.14 -5.19
N ILE A 361 22.32 -26.83 -5.23
CA ILE A 361 23.63 -26.19 -5.40
C ILE A 361 24.53 -26.52 -4.21
N ALA A 362 24.03 -26.47 -2.98
CA ALA A 362 24.77 -26.84 -1.79
C ALA A 362 25.20 -28.32 -1.81
N ILE A 363 24.32 -29.23 -2.22
CA ILE A 363 24.64 -30.67 -2.37
C ILE A 363 25.69 -30.90 -3.47
N ILE A 364 25.57 -30.22 -4.59
CA ILE A 364 26.54 -30.34 -5.69
C ILE A 364 27.91 -29.79 -5.25
N THR A 365 27.97 -28.67 -4.56
CA THR A 365 29.24 -28.10 -4.07
C THR A 365 29.89 -28.98 -3.01
N LEU A 366 29.12 -29.54 -2.08
CA LEU A 366 29.61 -30.47 -1.07
C LEU A 366 30.14 -31.78 -1.70
N SER A 367 29.43 -32.32 -2.69
CA SER A 367 29.87 -33.51 -3.38
C SER A 367 31.15 -33.30 -4.21
N LEU A 368 31.28 -32.18 -4.88
CA LEU A 368 32.53 -31.80 -5.58
C LEU A 368 33.71 -31.63 -4.58
N LEU A 369 33.47 -31.01 -3.44
CA LEU A 369 34.49 -30.85 -2.40
C LEU A 369 34.95 -32.21 -1.85
N ALA A 370 34.03 -33.15 -1.63
CA ALA A 370 34.32 -34.50 -1.16
C ALA A 370 35.16 -35.29 -2.19
N ILE A 371 34.83 -35.14 -3.48
CA ILE A 371 35.62 -35.77 -4.57
C ILE A 371 37.05 -35.21 -4.61
N ILE A 372 37.22 -33.90 -4.48
CA ILE A 372 38.55 -33.26 -4.45
C ILE A 372 39.38 -33.74 -3.25
N ILE A 373 38.78 -33.83 -2.07
CA ILE A 373 39.44 -34.36 -0.88
C ILE A 373 39.86 -35.82 -1.05
N ALA A 374 38.95 -36.66 -1.54
CA ALA A 374 39.23 -38.06 -1.79
C ALA A 374 40.37 -38.28 -2.83
N GLN A 375 40.44 -37.45 -3.88
CA GLN A 375 41.53 -37.48 -4.85
C GLN A 375 42.87 -37.00 -4.26
N ARG A 376 42.87 -36.08 -3.33
CA ARG A 376 44.09 -35.65 -2.64
C ARG A 376 44.62 -36.70 -1.66
N LEU A 377 43.73 -37.38 -0.95
CA LEU A 377 44.08 -38.45 -0.01
C LEU A 377 44.62 -39.72 -0.74
N LYS A 378 44.23 -39.97 -2.00
CA LYS A 378 44.79 -41.07 -2.81
C LYS A 378 46.15 -40.78 -3.44
N LYS A 379 46.60 -39.53 -3.38
CA LYS A 379 47.91 -39.11 -3.93
C LYS A 379 48.99 -38.96 -2.84
N GLN A 380 48.62 -39.12 -1.57
CA GLN A 380 49.53 -39.34 -0.44
C GLN A 380 49.66 -40.83 -0.14
#